data_c58aa6caf260a3541c801622ef399a30
#
_entry.id   c58aa6caf260a3541c801622ef399a30
#
_cell.length_a   1.000
_cell.length_b   1.000
_cell.length_c   1.000
_cell.angle_alpha   90.00
_cell.angle_beta   90.00
_cell.angle_gamma   90.00
#
_symmetry.space_group_name_H-M   'P 1'
#
loop_
_entity.id
_entity.type
_entity.pdbx_description
1 polymer ?
#
loop_
_entity_poly.entity_id
_entity_poly.type
_entity_poly.pdbx_seq_one_letter_code
_entity_poly.pdbx_strand_id
1 'polypeptide(L)'
;MIIEQAQSELIYYQEKVSYSNICDLFELNFKKIFRLVPLLPSIKNDCIAVKSSLNDLYLICHDKSPYTASYTLTHKTKTQGKIIYRPDILFKIYFDAKLLEVISICKDTRINNSHPLLDNCSDLAFQFELNLFMLRWLDYCLDRYNGAEWKQKN
;
A
#
# COMPACT_ATOMS: atom_id res chain seq x y z
N MET A 1 -6.64 -16.09 -4.74
CA MET A 1 -6.37 -14.68 -5.02
C MET A 1 -5.85 -13.97 -3.80
N ILE A 2 -5.15 -12.88 -3.98
CA ILE A 2 -4.54 -12.14 -2.88
C ILE A 2 -5.57 -11.65 -1.87
N ILE A 3 -6.69 -11.13 -2.35
CA ILE A 3 -7.75 -10.62 -1.48
C ILE A 3 -8.36 -11.74 -0.65
N GLU A 4 -8.56 -12.90 -1.27
CA GLU A 4 -9.12 -14.06 -0.57
C GLU A 4 -8.17 -14.58 0.50
N GLN A 5 -6.87 -14.60 0.19
CA GLN A 5 -5.86 -15.00 1.16
C GLN A 5 -5.81 -14.04 2.33
N ALA A 6 -5.89 -12.73 2.06
CA ALA A 6 -5.90 -11.73 3.10
C ALA A 6 -7.11 -11.88 4.02
N GLN A 7 -8.27 -12.17 3.45
CA GLN A 7 -9.49 -12.38 4.23
C GLN A 7 -9.39 -13.63 5.11
N SER A 8 -8.82 -14.71 4.57
CA SER A 8 -8.64 -15.92 5.35
C SER A 8 -7.69 -15.70 6.51
N GLU A 9 -6.61 -14.97 6.29
CA GLU A 9 -5.68 -14.65 7.35
C GLU A 9 -6.28 -13.69 8.36
N LEU A 10 -7.13 -12.76 7.89
CA LEU A 10 -7.84 -11.88 8.79
C LEU A 10 -8.70 -12.65 9.77
N ILE A 11 -9.46 -13.64 9.29
CA ILE A 11 -10.28 -14.49 10.15
C ILE A 11 -9.42 -15.17 11.21
N TYR A 12 -8.26 -15.69 10.80
CA TYR A 12 -7.35 -16.33 11.74
C TYR A 12 -6.85 -15.34 12.80
N TYR A 13 -6.47 -14.14 12.38
CA TYR A 13 -5.90 -13.16 13.28
C TYR A 13 -6.92 -12.38 14.09
N GLN A 14 -8.17 -12.31 13.65
CA GLN A 14 -9.21 -11.61 14.41
C GLN A 14 -9.36 -12.10 15.83
N GLU A 15 -9.13 -13.38 16.05
CA GLU A 15 -9.20 -13.95 17.39
C GLU A 15 -8.03 -13.54 18.27
N LYS A 16 -6.96 -13.02 17.65
CA LYS A 16 -5.72 -12.68 18.32
C LYS A 16 -5.31 -11.24 18.13
N VAL A 17 -6.23 -10.39 17.68
CA VAL A 17 -5.89 -9.00 17.42
C VAL A 17 -5.42 -8.34 18.70
N SER A 18 -4.21 -7.80 18.68
CA SER A 18 -3.60 -7.07 19.77
C SER A 18 -2.72 -5.99 19.19
N TYR A 19 -2.29 -5.04 20.02
CA TYR A 19 -1.41 -3.99 19.55
C TYR A 19 -0.08 -4.54 19.04
N SER A 20 0.46 -5.59 19.69
CA SER A 20 1.71 -6.16 19.22
C SER A 20 1.57 -6.78 17.84
N ASN A 21 0.45 -7.46 17.56
CA ASN A 21 0.23 -8.07 16.25
C ASN A 21 0.12 -7.01 15.14
N ILE A 22 -0.58 -5.92 15.39
CA ILE A 22 -0.71 -4.87 14.38
C ILE A 22 0.61 -4.13 14.19
N CYS A 23 1.38 -3.94 15.24
CA CYS A 23 2.71 -3.34 15.12
C CYS A 23 3.64 -4.22 14.31
N ASP A 24 3.54 -5.53 14.45
CA ASP A 24 4.31 -6.46 13.64
C ASP A 24 3.98 -6.30 12.16
N LEU A 25 2.69 -6.08 11.82
CA LEU A 25 2.30 -5.80 10.45
C LEU A 25 2.89 -4.49 9.95
N PHE A 26 2.88 -3.45 10.79
CA PHE A 26 3.46 -2.16 10.42
C PHE A 26 4.94 -2.31 10.10
N GLU A 27 5.68 -3.09 10.89
CA GLU A 27 7.09 -3.32 10.67
C GLU A 27 7.34 -4.13 9.40
N LEU A 28 6.55 -5.19 9.18
CA LEU A 28 6.69 -6.01 7.98
C LEU A 28 6.40 -5.21 6.72
N ASN A 29 5.34 -4.41 6.75
CA ASN A 29 4.99 -3.58 5.60
C ASN A 29 6.07 -2.54 5.32
N PHE A 30 6.68 -1.97 6.34
CA PHE A 30 7.80 -1.07 6.17
C PHE A 30 8.96 -1.77 5.46
N LYS A 31 9.32 -2.96 5.91
CA LYS A 31 10.40 -3.71 5.27
C LYS A 31 10.10 -4.01 3.81
N LYS A 32 8.86 -4.38 3.52
CA LYS A 32 8.47 -4.76 2.16
C LYS A 32 8.40 -3.57 1.22
N ILE A 33 7.89 -2.42 1.68
CA ILE A 33 7.86 -1.24 0.82
C ILE A 33 9.28 -0.78 0.48
N PHE A 34 10.23 -0.90 1.41
CA PHE A 34 11.61 -0.54 1.14
C PHE A 34 12.30 -1.51 0.19
N ARG A 35 11.86 -2.77 0.17
CA ARG A 35 12.36 -3.71 -0.84
C ARG A 35 11.80 -3.39 -2.21
N LEU A 36 10.55 -2.96 -2.27
CA LEU A 36 9.90 -2.60 -3.53
C LEU A 36 10.43 -1.27 -4.06
N VAL A 37 10.61 -0.28 -3.19
CA VAL A 37 11.06 1.06 -3.55
C VAL A 37 12.26 1.42 -2.69
N PRO A 38 13.46 0.95 -3.05
CA PRO A 38 14.65 1.16 -2.20
C PRO A 38 15.02 2.62 -1.99
N LEU A 39 14.68 3.50 -2.92
CA LEU A 39 15.03 4.92 -2.83
C LEU A 39 13.96 5.76 -2.15
N LEU A 40 13.04 5.11 -1.44
CA LEU A 40 11.89 5.79 -0.86
C LEU A 40 12.24 7.03 -0.02
N PRO A 41 13.28 7.01 0.82
CA PRO A 41 13.61 8.20 1.62
C PRO A 41 13.99 9.41 0.79
N SER A 42 14.49 9.21 -0.43
CA SER A 42 14.91 10.30 -1.29
C SER A 42 13.85 10.74 -2.28
N ILE A 43 12.70 10.06 -2.31
CA ILE A 43 11.64 10.37 -3.27
C ILE A 43 10.88 11.61 -2.81
N LYS A 44 10.83 12.62 -3.67
CA LYS A 44 10.11 13.86 -3.43
C LYS A 44 8.96 14.07 -4.40
N ASN A 45 8.96 13.38 -5.52
CA ASN A 45 7.97 13.50 -6.58
C ASN A 45 7.31 12.16 -6.85
N ASP A 46 6.22 12.21 -7.59
CA ASP A 46 5.55 11.00 -8.00
C ASP A 46 6.48 10.12 -8.84
N CYS A 47 6.34 8.82 -8.69
CA CYS A 47 7.19 7.85 -9.37
C CYS A 47 6.37 6.80 -10.07
N ILE A 48 6.94 6.23 -11.11
CA ILE A 48 6.38 5.09 -11.81
C ILE A 48 7.40 3.97 -11.81
N ALA A 49 6.95 2.75 -11.56
CA ALA A 49 7.82 1.58 -11.66
C ALA A 49 8.01 1.22 -13.13
N VAL A 50 9.24 1.07 -13.54
CA VAL A 50 9.58 0.72 -14.91
C VAL A 50 10.23 -0.65 -14.92
N LYS A 51 9.55 -1.63 -15.51
CA LYS A 51 10.10 -2.97 -15.67
C LYS A 51 9.47 -3.61 -16.90
N SER A 52 10.26 -3.69 -17.99
CA SER A 52 9.82 -4.32 -19.24
C SER A 52 8.50 -3.67 -19.72
N SER A 53 7.43 -4.46 -19.85
CA SER A 53 6.13 -3.94 -20.25
C SER A 53 5.23 -3.61 -19.07
N LEU A 54 5.75 -3.72 -17.83
CA LEU A 54 4.97 -3.49 -16.61
C LEU A 54 5.20 -2.05 -16.12
N ASN A 55 4.41 -1.11 -16.63
CA ASN A 55 4.56 0.31 -16.28
C ASN A 55 3.30 0.88 -15.66
N ASP A 56 2.59 0.06 -14.90
CA ASP A 56 1.28 0.44 -14.39
C ASP A 56 1.22 0.54 -12.87
N LEU A 57 2.37 0.53 -12.19
CA LEU A 57 2.43 0.74 -10.74
C LEU A 57 3.02 2.12 -10.45
N TYR A 58 2.26 2.93 -9.74
CA TYR A 58 2.61 4.32 -9.46
C TYR A 58 2.71 4.57 -7.96
N LEU A 59 3.65 5.40 -7.58
CA LEU A 59 3.78 5.89 -6.21
C LEU A 59 3.61 7.40 -6.24
N ILE A 60 2.60 7.89 -5.53
CA ILE A 60 2.28 9.31 -5.47
C ILE A 60 2.72 9.85 -4.12
N CYS A 61 3.54 10.89 -4.13
CA CYS A 61 4.03 11.50 -2.90
C CYS A 61 3.12 12.65 -2.50
N HIS A 62 2.54 12.60 -1.30
CA HIS A 62 1.64 13.64 -0.82
C HIS A 62 2.33 14.62 0.12
N ASP A 63 2.86 14.11 1.23
CA ASP A 63 3.52 14.92 2.24
C ASP A 63 4.84 14.30 2.60
N LYS A 64 5.81 15.14 2.91
CA LYS A 64 7.08 14.66 3.38
C LYS A 64 7.63 15.60 4.44
N SER A 65 7.95 15.03 5.60
CA SER A 65 8.61 15.70 6.71
C SER A 65 9.90 14.94 7.04
N PRO A 66 10.77 15.44 7.92
CA PRO A 66 12.03 14.74 8.18
C PRO A 66 11.87 13.29 8.64
N TYR A 67 10.81 12.96 9.38
CA TYR A 67 10.64 11.63 9.95
C TYR A 67 9.41 10.90 9.45
N THR A 68 8.55 11.57 8.69
CA THR A 68 7.32 10.97 8.20
C THR A 68 7.07 11.35 6.75
N ALA A 69 6.33 10.50 6.05
CA ALA A 69 5.88 10.80 4.70
C ALA A 69 4.60 10.04 4.41
N SER A 70 3.77 10.61 3.54
CA SER A 70 2.53 9.98 3.10
C SER A 70 2.58 9.75 1.61
N TYR A 71 2.15 8.57 1.19
CA TYR A 71 2.17 8.16 -0.21
C TYR A 71 0.89 7.43 -0.58
N THR A 72 0.60 7.41 -1.86
CA THR A 72 -0.39 6.50 -2.43
C THR A 72 0.32 5.56 -3.39
N LEU A 73 0.14 4.27 -3.19
CA LEU A 73 0.57 3.25 -4.14
C LEU A 73 -0.65 2.82 -4.92
N THR A 74 -0.61 2.98 -6.24
CA THR A 74 -1.76 2.69 -7.07
C THR A 74 -1.35 1.86 -8.28
N HIS A 75 -2.22 0.92 -8.63
CA HIS A 75 -2.04 0.07 -9.80
C HIS A 75 -3.05 0.46 -10.86
N LYS A 76 -2.54 0.77 -12.06
CA LYS A 76 -3.35 1.25 -13.17
C LYS A 76 -3.52 0.12 -14.18
N THR A 77 -4.76 -0.20 -14.51
CA THR A 77 -5.05 -1.19 -15.53
C THR A 77 -5.96 -0.61 -16.58
N LYS A 78 -5.85 -1.12 -17.81
CA LYS A 78 -6.75 -0.77 -18.90
C LYS A 78 -7.66 -1.96 -19.17
N THR A 79 -8.96 -1.72 -19.12
CA THR A 79 -9.95 -2.75 -19.42
C THR A 79 -11.04 -2.14 -20.27
N GLN A 80 -11.26 -2.68 -21.46
CA GLN A 80 -12.30 -2.22 -22.38
C GLN A 80 -12.21 -0.71 -22.66
N GLY A 81 -11.00 -0.22 -22.87
CA GLY A 81 -10.78 1.19 -23.16
C GLY A 81 -10.88 2.12 -21.96
N LYS A 82 -11.13 1.59 -20.79
CA LYS A 82 -11.20 2.39 -19.56
C LYS A 82 -9.98 2.16 -18.71
N ILE A 83 -9.54 3.21 -18.03
CA ILE A 83 -8.42 3.15 -17.11
C ILE A 83 -8.96 2.98 -15.69
N ILE A 84 -8.49 1.96 -15.00
CA ILE A 84 -8.92 1.64 -13.64
C ILE A 84 -7.70 1.71 -12.72
N TYR A 85 -7.85 2.43 -11.61
CA TYR A 85 -6.83 2.53 -10.57
C TYR A 85 -7.28 1.70 -9.37
N ARG A 86 -6.70 0.52 -9.21
CA ARG A 86 -7.00 -0.31 -8.04
C ARG A 86 -5.93 -1.37 -7.81
N PRO A 87 -5.59 -1.67 -6.56
CA PRO A 87 -6.05 -0.89 -5.43
C PRO A 87 -5.34 0.45 -5.38
N ASP A 88 -5.93 1.40 -4.66
CA ASP A 88 -5.40 2.73 -4.45
C ASP A 88 -5.17 2.85 -2.95
N ILE A 89 -3.91 2.71 -2.52
CA ILE A 89 -3.59 2.55 -1.10
C ILE A 89 -2.86 3.77 -0.59
N LEU A 90 -3.50 4.49 0.32
CA LEU A 90 -2.89 5.62 1.01
C LEU A 90 -2.27 5.12 2.30
N PHE A 91 -0.99 5.42 2.49
CA PHE A 91 -0.27 4.97 3.67
C PHE A 91 0.71 6.03 4.15
N LYS A 92 1.09 5.90 5.41
CA LYS A 92 2.05 6.78 6.04
C LYS A 92 3.25 6.00 6.54
N ILE A 93 4.42 6.56 6.36
CA ILE A 93 5.66 5.95 6.81
C ILE A 93 6.26 6.78 7.92
N TYR A 94 6.70 6.10 8.96
CA TYR A 94 7.43 6.66 10.08
C TYR A 94 8.86 6.15 9.97
N PHE A 95 9.75 6.97 9.41
CA PHE A 95 11.10 6.51 9.06
C PHE A 95 11.95 6.16 10.28
N ASP A 96 11.86 6.94 11.34
CA ASP A 96 12.61 6.69 12.56
C ASP A 96 12.12 5.47 13.31
N ALA A 97 10.81 5.27 13.36
CA ALA A 97 10.23 4.10 14.01
C ALA A 97 10.22 2.86 13.12
N LYS A 98 10.47 3.03 11.82
CA LYS A 98 10.47 1.95 10.83
C LYS A 98 9.13 1.23 10.77
N LEU A 99 8.08 2.03 10.61
CA LEU A 99 6.71 1.54 10.53
C LEU A 99 6.02 2.11 9.30
N LEU A 100 5.13 1.31 8.72
CA LEU A 100 4.22 1.73 7.67
C LEU A 100 2.80 1.46 8.14
N GLU A 101 1.98 2.49 8.14
CA GLU A 101 0.58 2.39 8.55
C GLU A 101 -0.32 2.72 7.37
N VAL A 102 -1.23 1.82 7.04
CA VAL A 102 -2.21 2.06 5.99
C VAL A 102 -3.31 2.97 6.53
N ILE A 103 -3.59 4.05 5.81
CA ILE A 103 -4.63 5.02 6.17
C ILE A 103 -5.96 4.61 5.55
N SER A 104 -5.94 4.31 4.25
CA SER A 104 -7.16 3.94 3.54
C SER A 104 -6.84 3.14 2.29
N ILE A 105 -7.80 2.36 1.84
CA ILE A 105 -7.71 1.62 0.58
C ILE A 105 -8.97 1.89 -0.22
N CYS A 106 -8.79 2.37 -1.45
CA CYS A 106 -9.87 2.54 -2.39
C CYS A 106 -9.72 1.47 -3.47
N LYS A 107 -10.72 0.62 -3.62
CA LYS A 107 -10.64 -0.50 -4.56
C LYS A 107 -10.94 -0.08 -5.99
N ASP A 108 -11.67 1.01 -6.19
CA ASP A 108 -11.98 1.51 -7.51
C ASP A 108 -12.21 3.02 -7.44
N THR A 109 -11.23 3.78 -7.92
CA THR A 109 -11.28 5.24 -7.85
C THR A 109 -12.31 5.86 -8.77
N ARG A 110 -12.86 5.10 -9.72
CA ARG A 110 -13.93 5.60 -10.58
C ARG A 110 -15.23 5.79 -9.84
N ILE A 111 -15.41 5.04 -8.77
CA ILE A 111 -16.57 5.16 -7.90
C ILE A 111 -16.29 6.28 -6.91
N ASN A 112 -16.15 7.41 -7.30
CA ASN A 112 -15.86 8.63 -6.58
C ASN A 112 -16.47 8.70 -5.17
N ASN A 113 -16.40 7.63 -4.42
CA ASN A 113 -16.93 7.56 -3.08
C ASN A 113 -15.92 6.87 -2.20
N SER A 114 -15.62 7.50 -1.10
CA SER A 114 -14.95 6.80 -0.04
C SER A 114 -15.81 5.59 0.31
N HIS A 115 -15.18 4.46 0.43
CA HIS A 115 -15.89 3.28 0.89
C HIS A 115 -16.43 3.55 2.29
N PRO A 116 -17.71 3.24 2.60
CA PRO A 116 -18.24 3.52 3.92
C PRO A 116 -17.40 2.99 5.07
N LEU A 117 -16.69 1.88 4.83
CA LEU A 117 -15.82 1.31 5.84
C LEU A 117 -14.59 2.15 6.12
N LEU A 118 -14.19 3.02 5.18
CA LEU A 118 -13.00 3.87 5.37
C LEU A 118 -13.24 4.99 6.38
N ASP A 119 -14.49 5.33 6.63
CA ASP A 119 -14.82 6.39 7.56
C ASP A 119 -14.70 5.96 9.01
N ASN A 120 -14.54 4.66 9.26
CA ASN A 120 -14.48 4.09 10.61
C ASN A 120 -13.14 3.44 10.89
N CYS A 121 -12.05 4.14 10.55
CA CYS A 121 -10.71 3.60 10.66
C CYS A 121 -10.19 3.45 12.09
N SER A 122 -11.01 3.81 13.11
CA SER A 122 -10.61 3.68 14.50
C SER A 122 -10.75 2.26 15.04
N ASP A 123 -11.48 1.39 14.35
CA ASP A 123 -11.64 0.00 14.76
C ASP A 123 -10.33 -0.75 14.53
N LEU A 124 -9.79 -1.33 15.60
CA LEU A 124 -8.53 -2.07 15.53
C LEU A 124 -8.62 -3.24 14.54
N ALA A 125 -9.73 -3.96 14.55
CA ALA A 125 -9.91 -5.08 13.63
C ALA A 125 -9.91 -4.60 12.17
N PHE A 126 -10.52 -3.46 11.90
CA PHE A 126 -10.53 -2.90 10.55
C PHE A 126 -9.15 -2.44 10.13
N GLN A 127 -8.42 -1.78 11.04
CA GLN A 127 -7.04 -1.37 10.75
C GLN A 127 -6.15 -2.58 10.50
N PHE A 128 -6.35 -3.65 11.24
CA PHE A 128 -5.63 -4.88 11.01
C PHE A 128 -5.90 -5.42 9.60
N GLU A 129 -7.16 -5.39 9.18
CA GLU A 129 -7.55 -5.83 7.84
C GLU A 129 -6.86 -5.01 6.75
N LEU A 130 -6.84 -3.68 6.89
CA LEU A 130 -6.19 -2.81 5.93
C LEU A 130 -4.69 -3.13 5.80
N ASN A 131 -4.03 -3.30 6.92
CA ASN A 131 -2.59 -3.54 6.91
C ASN A 131 -2.24 -4.95 6.46
N LEU A 132 -3.10 -5.93 6.72
CA LEU A 132 -2.92 -7.27 6.20
C LEU A 132 -3.11 -7.29 4.68
N PHE A 133 -4.08 -6.55 4.16
CA PHE A 133 -4.23 -6.42 2.71
C PHE A 133 -2.97 -5.80 2.10
N MET A 134 -2.43 -4.76 2.73
CA MET A 134 -1.20 -4.13 2.24
C MET A 134 -0.04 -5.12 2.19
N LEU A 135 0.07 -5.96 3.22
CA LEU A 135 1.12 -6.98 3.27
C LEU A 135 1.02 -7.91 2.07
N ARG A 136 -0.18 -8.40 1.78
CA ARG A 136 -0.41 -9.30 0.65
C ARG A 136 -0.19 -8.60 -0.68
N TRP A 137 -0.62 -7.35 -0.78
CA TRP A 137 -0.42 -6.59 -2.00
C TRP A 137 1.05 -6.31 -2.26
N LEU A 138 1.82 -5.99 -1.22
CA LEU A 138 3.25 -5.78 -1.36
C LEU A 138 3.97 -7.05 -1.80
N ASP A 139 3.56 -8.21 -1.27
CA ASP A 139 4.12 -9.49 -1.74
C ASP A 139 3.86 -9.69 -3.23
N TYR A 140 2.65 -9.39 -3.68
CA TYR A 140 2.30 -9.48 -5.09
C TYR A 140 3.15 -8.53 -5.93
N CYS A 141 3.30 -7.29 -5.48
CA CYS A 141 4.11 -6.30 -6.20
C CYS A 141 5.58 -6.69 -6.23
N LEU A 142 6.11 -7.22 -5.13
CA LEU A 142 7.50 -7.67 -5.10
C LEU A 142 7.74 -8.80 -6.09
N ASP A 143 6.78 -9.69 -6.24
CA ASP A 143 6.91 -10.77 -7.20
C ASP A 143 6.94 -10.25 -8.64
N ARG A 144 6.07 -9.28 -8.96
CA ARG A 144 5.94 -8.77 -10.33
C ARG A 144 6.95 -7.69 -10.68
N TYR A 145 7.30 -6.84 -9.73
CA TYR A 145 8.13 -5.65 -9.97
C TYR A 145 9.50 -5.76 -9.34
N ASN A 146 9.93 -6.95 -8.99
CA ASN A 146 11.27 -7.15 -8.44
C ASN A 146 12.32 -6.65 -9.43
N GLY A 147 13.18 -5.76 -8.96
CA GLY A 147 14.21 -5.16 -9.81
C GLY A 147 13.71 -4.03 -10.70
N ALA A 148 12.46 -3.59 -10.53
CA ALA A 148 11.96 -2.46 -11.29
C ALA A 148 12.69 -1.18 -10.90
N GLU A 149 12.91 -0.32 -11.89
CA GLU A 149 13.47 1.00 -11.67
C GLU A 149 12.33 1.98 -11.42
N TRP A 150 12.46 2.78 -10.38
CA TRP A 150 11.46 3.79 -10.05
C TRP A 150 11.91 5.13 -10.60
N LYS A 151 11.16 5.64 -11.56
CA LYS A 151 11.46 6.92 -12.20
C LYS A 151 10.56 8.01 -11.66
N GLN A 152 11.16 9.09 -11.19
CA GLN A 152 10.41 10.22 -10.69
C GLN A 152 9.92 11.07 -11.86
N LYS A 153 8.70 11.59 -11.73
CA LYS A 153 8.15 12.54 -12.68
C LYS A 153 8.67 13.93 -12.37
N ASN A 154 8.98 14.66 -13.40
CA ASN A 154 9.42 16.06 -13.26
C ASN A 154 8.24 17.00 -13.19
#